data_b0fabe5bf363cd8982a5a91c2e770ff0
#
_entry.id   b0fabe5bf363cd8982a5a91c2e770ff0
#
_cell.length_a   1.000
_cell.length_b   1.000
_cell.length_c   1.000
_cell.angle_alpha   90.00
_cell.angle_beta   90.00
_cell.angle_gamma   90.00
#
_symmetry.space_group_name_H-M   'P 1'
#
loop_
_entity.id
_entity.type
_entity.pdbx_description
1 polymer ?
#
loop_
_entity_poly.entity_id
_entity_poly.type
_entity_poly.pdbx_seq_one_letter_code
_entity_poly.pdbx_strand_id
1 'polypeptide(L)'
;MRKSEVVVITGASAGVGRATVREFARHGASIALIARGSDGLEGARREVEAAGGKALVLPLDVADPAAVEAAADRVERELGPIDIWINDAMTSVFSPIKKMTGEEFRRVTEVTYLGFVNGTLAALKHMLPRDRGTIVHVGSALAYRSIPLQAAYCAAKHATMGFYASLRTELLHDKSHVRTTIVHMPALNTPQFGWCRSKLPRKAQPVPPIFQPEVAGRALYHAAHHPNRREYYVGGSTVKAIFGNKLAPSFADHYLARMGYDAQQYDGHEDPNRPDNLYEPVAGDHGAHGVFDDRSRDHSWEFWGESHLKTVLTGVGVTIGAGAWLWHRCTRPTAAERAASKVRSFRNQVVRKVA
;
A
#
# COMPACT_ATOMS: atom_id res chain seq x y z
N MET A 1 11.66 25.77 -15.93
CA MET A 1 11.56 25.02 -14.66
C MET A 1 10.32 24.13 -14.73
N ARG A 2 10.43 22.83 -14.47
CA ARG A 2 9.23 22.00 -14.26
C ARG A 2 8.48 22.57 -13.06
N LYS A 3 7.16 22.74 -13.20
CA LYS A 3 6.30 23.15 -12.09
C LYS A 3 6.37 22.04 -11.03
N SER A 4 6.61 22.42 -9.77
CA SER A 4 6.58 21.49 -8.64
C SER A 4 5.19 20.85 -8.54
N GLU A 5 5.14 19.54 -8.37
CA GLU A 5 3.90 18.78 -8.19
C GLU A 5 3.30 19.11 -6.82
N VAL A 6 1.98 19.32 -6.76
CA VAL A 6 1.26 19.60 -5.51
C VAL A 6 0.63 18.33 -4.99
N VAL A 7 1.06 17.90 -3.80
CA VAL A 7 0.64 16.63 -3.19
C VAL A 7 0.01 16.88 -1.83
N VAL A 8 -1.18 16.32 -1.60
CA VAL A 8 -1.84 16.31 -0.29
C VAL A 8 -1.67 14.93 0.33
N ILE A 9 -1.21 14.88 1.58
CA ILE A 9 -1.03 13.62 2.33
C ILE A 9 -1.77 13.72 3.65
N THR A 10 -2.80 12.89 3.85
CA THR A 10 -3.45 12.71 5.15
C THR A 10 -2.68 11.70 5.99
N GLY A 11 -2.62 11.88 7.32
CA GLY A 11 -1.78 11.07 8.19
C GLY A 11 -0.28 11.41 8.11
N ALA A 12 0.08 12.59 7.62
CA ALA A 12 1.43 13.02 7.29
C ALA A 12 2.39 13.13 8.50
N SER A 13 1.87 13.13 9.74
CA SER A 13 2.67 13.38 10.95
C SER A 13 3.60 12.23 11.32
N ALA A 14 3.25 10.97 10.97
CA ALA A 14 4.00 9.80 11.43
C ALA A 14 3.85 8.59 10.49
N GLY A 15 4.64 7.54 10.74
CA GLY A 15 4.50 6.24 10.09
C GLY A 15 4.58 6.29 8.56
N VAL A 16 3.62 5.64 7.91
CA VAL A 16 3.54 5.57 6.44
C VAL A 16 3.41 6.95 5.81
N GLY A 17 2.53 7.81 6.35
CA GLY A 17 2.36 9.18 5.86
C GLY A 17 3.67 9.96 5.91
N ARG A 18 4.42 9.88 7.03
CA ARG A 18 5.71 10.54 7.17
C ARG A 18 6.76 10.02 6.17
N ALA A 19 6.86 8.69 5.99
CA ALA A 19 7.75 8.09 5.01
C ALA A 19 7.36 8.50 3.56
N THR A 20 6.06 8.64 3.30
CA THR A 20 5.54 9.12 2.02
C THR A 20 5.90 10.59 1.79
N VAL A 21 5.78 11.43 2.82
CA VAL A 21 6.23 12.84 2.78
C VAL A 21 7.70 12.91 2.38
N ARG A 22 8.58 12.13 3.02
CA ARG A 22 10.02 12.08 2.69
C ARG A 22 10.26 11.69 1.24
N GLU A 23 9.52 10.69 0.75
CA GLU A 23 9.68 10.21 -0.62
C GLU A 23 9.29 11.27 -1.65
N PHE A 24 8.13 11.93 -1.51
CA PHE A 24 7.72 13.01 -2.40
C PHE A 24 8.62 14.25 -2.30
N ALA A 25 9.09 14.59 -1.09
CA ALA A 25 10.00 15.70 -0.88
C ALA A 25 11.33 15.52 -1.63
N ARG A 26 11.90 14.30 -1.66
CA ARG A 26 13.11 13.96 -2.44
C ARG A 26 12.95 14.22 -3.94
N HIS A 27 11.71 14.21 -4.43
CA HIS A 27 11.37 14.49 -5.83
C HIS A 27 10.92 15.94 -6.07
N GLY A 28 11.05 16.82 -5.05
CA GLY A 28 10.80 18.26 -5.18
C GLY A 28 9.32 18.66 -5.19
N ALA A 29 8.43 17.83 -4.62
CA ALA A 29 7.01 18.13 -4.51
C ALA A 29 6.76 19.28 -3.51
N SER A 30 5.66 20.03 -3.74
CA SER A 30 5.04 20.90 -2.74
C SER A 30 3.98 20.09 -2.00
N ILE A 31 4.08 19.99 -0.67
CA ILE A 31 3.32 19.01 0.09
C ILE A 31 2.42 19.68 1.12
N ALA A 32 1.12 19.40 1.06
CA ALA A 32 0.17 19.71 2.11
C ALA A 32 0.12 18.55 3.11
N LEU A 33 0.40 18.85 4.37
CA LEU A 33 0.59 17.92 5.46
C LEU A 33 -0.65 17.94 6.36
N ILE A 34 -1.48 16.90 6.32
CA ILE A 34 -2.72 16.81 7.09
C ILE A 34 -2.59 15.75 8.18
N ALA A 35 -2.78 16.13 9.42
CA ALA A 35 -2.97 15.28 10.60
C ALA A 35 -3.50 16.11 11.77
N ARG A 36 -3.82 15.47 12.91
CA ARG A 36 -4.31 16.19 14.11
C ARG A 36 -3.19 16.86 14.91
N GLY A 37 -2.09 16.13 15.11
CA GLY A 37 -0.97 16.59 15.97
C GLY A 37 -0.03 17.55 15.26
N SER A 38 0.15 18.75 15.82
CA SER A 38 1.01 19.79 15.28
C SER A 38 2.48 19.41 15.31
N ASP A 39 2.97 18.78 16.37
CA ASP A 39 4.39 18.47 16.56
C ASP A 39 4.96 17.59 15.43
N GLY A 40 4.24 16.50 15.10
CA GLY A 40 4.62 15.63 14.01
C GLY A 40 4.49 16.29 12.63
N LEU A 41 3.51 17.19 12.43
CA LEU A 41 3.38 17.97 11.21
C LEU A 41 4.53 18.98 11.03
N GLU A 42 4.94 19.65 12.11
CA GLU A 42 6.11 20.54 12.09
C GLU A 42 7.41 19.77 11.84
N GLY A 43 7.54 18.54 12.37
CA GLY A 43 8.63 17.64 12.03
C GLY A 43 8.64 17.30 10.54
N ALA A 44 7.48 16.96 9.98
CA ALA A 44 7.33 16.67 8.54
C ALA A 44 7.66 17.91 7.69
N ARG A 45 7.20 19.10 8.09
CA ARG A 45 7.52 20.36 7.40
C ARG A 45 9.02 20.59 7.30
N ARG A 46 9.74 20.47 8.44
CA ARG A 46 11.21 20.60 8.43
C ARG A 46 11.91 19.65 7.47
N GLU A 47 11.43 18.42 7.35
CA GLU A 47 12.00 17.44 6.41
C GLU A 47 11.74 17.82 4.94
N VAL A 48 10.55 18.34 4.63
CA VAL A 48 10.22 18.82 3.27
C VAL A 48 11.08 20.01 2.90
N GLU A 49 11.21 21.00 3.81
CA GLU A 49 12.02 22.21 3.61
C GLU A 49 13.52 21.88 3.48
N ALA A 50 14.02 20.94 4.29
CA ALA A 50 15.41 20.46 4.20
C ALA A 50 15.70 19.77 2.85
N ALA A 51 14.69 19.17 2.22
CA ALA A 51 14.78 18.63 0.86
C ALA A 51 14.60 19.70 -0.24
N GLY A 52 14.41 20.98 0.11
CA GLY A 52 14.21 22.08 -0.83
C GLY A 52 12.77 22.22 -1.34
N GLY A 53 11.81 21.48 -0.78
CA GLY A 53 10.39 21.56 -1.11
C GLY A 53 9.64 22.64 -0.34
N LYS A 54 8.35 22.78 -0.63
CA LYS A 54 7.41 23.65 0.12
C LYS A 54 6.45 22.78 0.90
N ALA A 55 6.18 23.13 2.16
CA ALA A 55 5.20 22.43 2.98
C ALA A 55 4.10 23.38 3.46
N LEU A 56 2.86 22.90 3.47
CA LEU A 56 1.70 23.55 4.06
C LEU A 56 1.16 22.69 5.20
N VAL A 57 1.29 23.15 6.42
CA VAL A 57 0.82 22.43 7.62
C VAL A 57 -0.66 22.72 7.86
N LEU A 58 -1.45 21.65 7.97
CA LEU A 58 -2.91 21.67 8.10
C LEU A 58 -3.36 20.75 9.25
N PRO A 59 -3.31 21.24 10.51
CA PRO A 59 -3.75 20.45 11.65
C PRO A 59 -5.28 20.36 11.66
N LEU A 60 -5.81 19.17 11.38
CA LEU A 60 -7.24 18.88 11.40
C LEU A 60 -7.51 17.38 11.59
N ASP A 61 -8.76 17.07 11.97
CA ASP A 61 -9.27 15.71 11.97
C ASP A 61 -9.93 15.38 10.62
N VAL A 62 -9.51 14.31 9.97
CA VAL A 62 -10.09 13.86 8.69
C VAL A 62 -11.55 13.37 8.83
N ALA A 63 -12.01 13.12 10.05
CA ALA A 63 -13.40 12.79 10.35
C ALA A 63 -14.34 14.01 10.21
N ASP A 64 -13.80 15.23 10.17
CA ASP A 64 -14.56 16.48 9.91
C ASP A 64 -14.54 16.81 8.41
N PRO A 65 -15.63 16.57 7.67
CA PRO A 65 -15.67 16.80 6.23
C PRO A 65 -15.50 18.27 5.86
N ALA A 66 -16.01 19.22 6.68
CA ALA A 66 -15.89 20.64 6.41
C ALA A 66 -14.44 21.13 6.57
N ALA A 67 -13.72 20.63 7.58
CA ALA A 67 -12.32 20.94 7.78
C ALA A 67 -11.45 20.38 6.62
N VAL A 68 -11.75 19.17 6.13
CA VAL A 68 -11.02 18.57 5.00
C VAL A 68 -11.27 19.35 3.71
N GLU A 69 -12.51 19.76 3.45
CA GLU A 69 -12.86 20.58 2.27
C GLU A 69 -12.17 21.94 2.32
N ALA A 70 -12.23 22.64 3.45
CA ALA A 70 -11.56 23.91 3.65
C ALA A 70 -10.02 23.82 3.50
N ALA A 71 -9.45 22.69 3.93
CA ALA A 71 -8.03 22.40 3.73
C ALA A 71 -7.69 22.25 2.25
N ALA A 72 -8.49 21.52 1.46
CA ALA A 72 -8.29 21.38 0.03
C ALA A 72 -8.37 22.74 -0.70
N ASP A 73 -9.38 23.58 -0.37
CA ASP A 73 -9.50 24.94 -0.89
C ASP A 73 -8.27 25.80 -0.56
N ARG A 74 -7.69 25.61 0.63
CA ARG A 74 -6.49 26.31 1.06
C ARG A 74 -5.26 25.85 0.29
N VAL A 75 -5.10 24.54 0.05
CA VAL A 75 -4.01 23.97 -0.76
C VAL A 75 -4.04 24.53 -2.18
N GLU A 76 -5.20 24.57 -2.83
CA GLU A 76 -5.35 25.14 -4.17
C GLU A 76 -4.92 26.61 -4.24
N ARG A 77 -5.21 27.40 -3.20
CA ARG A 77 -4.82 28.83 -3.15
C ARG A 77 -3.34 29.03 -2.85
N GLU A 78 -2.73 28.26 -1.93
CA GLU A 78 -1.40 28.53 -1.38
C GLU A 78 -0.29 27.75 -2.10
N LEU A 79 -0.55 26.51 -2.54
CA LEU A 79 0.42 25.70 -3.26
C LEU A 79 0.11 25.59 -4.75
N GLY A 80 -1.14 25.72 -5.13
CA GLY A 80 -1.64 25.57 -6.50
C GLY A 80 -2.48 24.33 -6.70
N PRO A 81 -2.84 24.02 -7.97
CA PRO A 81 -3.70 22.90 -8.29
C PRO A 81 -3.17 21.57 -7.74
N ILE A 82 -4.03 20.85 -7.01
CA ILE A 82 -3.70 19.55 -6.41
C ILE A 82 -3.52 18.52 -7.53
N ASP A 83 -2.30 18.02 -7.71
CA ASP A 83 -1.99 16.98 -8.69
C ASP A 83 -2.24 15.58 -8.12
N ILE A 84 -1.89 15.36 -6.84
CA ILE A 84 -2.02 14.06 -6.15
C ILE A 84 -2.64 14.24 -4.77
N TRP A 85 -3.58 13.34 -4.44
CA TRP A 85 -4.15 13.23 -3.10
C TRP A 85 -3.93 11.83 -2.54
N ILE A 86 -3.32 11.72 -1.35
CA ILE A 86 -3.03 10.44 -0.69
C ILE A 86 -3.84 10.31 0.59
N ASN A 87 -4.78 9.35 0.60
CA ASN A 87 -5.56 9.00 1.77
C ASN A 87 -4.81 7.93 2.58
N ASP A 88 -4.10 8.35 3.66
CA ASP A 88 -3.36 7.45 4.56
C ASP A 88 -3.83 7.53 6.03
N ALA A 89 -4.46 8.63 6.43
CA ALA A 89 -4.90 8.82 7.82
C ALA A 89 -5.74 7.65 8.33
N MET A 90 -5.39 7.14 9.51
CA MET A 90 -6.09 6.03 10.15
C MET A 90 -5.99 6.05 11.68
N THR A 91 -6.89 5.37 12.33
CA THR A 91 -6.78 4.93 13.73
C THR A 91 -7.30 3.50 13.88
N SER A 92 -6.95 2.84 14.97
CA SER A 92 -7.38 1.48 15.25
C SER A 92 -7.50 1.26 16.76
N VAL A 93 -8.19 0.18 17.14
CA VAL A 93 -8.26 -0.32 18.51
C VAL A 93 -7.90 -1.79 18.50
N PHE A 94 -6.91 -2.18 19.30
CA PHE A 94 -6.59 -3.59 19.57
C PHE A 94 -7.46 -4.10 20.71
N SER A 95 -8.49 -4.87 20.38
CA SER A 95 -9.44 -5.39 21.37
C SER A 95 -10.14 -6.64 20.88
N PRO A 96 -10.38 -7.65 21.72
CA PRO A 96 -11.41 -8.63 21.44
C PRO A 96 -12.77 -7.94 21.24
N ILE A 97 -13.58 -8.38 20.26
CA ILE A 97 -14.87 -7.75 19.94
C ILE A 97 -15.75 -7.60 21.20
N LYS A 98 -15.79 -8.61 22.06
CA LYS A 98 -16.58 -8.60 23.30
C LYS A 98 -16.17 -7.52 24.33
N LYS A 99 -15.00 -6.89 24.16
CA LYS A 99 -14.49 -5.80 25.02
C LYS A 99 -14.50 -4.44 24.31
N MET A 100 -14.80 -4.39 23.01
CA MET A 100 -14.85 -3.14 22.24
C MET A 100 -16.17 -2.42 22.49
N THR A 101 -16.14 -1.10 22.68
CA THR A 101 -17.36 -0.29 22.80
C THR A 101 -17.85 0.17 21.43
N GLY A 102 -19.14 0.49 21.33
CA GLY A 102 -19.71 1.06 20.08
C GLY A 102 -19.09 2.38 19.70
N GLU A 103 -18.68 3.21 20.67
CA GLU A 103 -18.00 4.49 20.44
C GLU A 103 -16.61 4.32 19.88
N GLU A 104 -15.84 3.38 20.39
CA GLU A 104 -14.53 3.02 19.83
C GLU A 104 -14.66 2.53 18.37
N PHE A 105 -15.65 1.67 18.13
CA PHE A 105 -15.92 1.17 16.77
C PHE A 105 -16.31 2.32 15.83
N ARG A 106 -17.21 3.20 16.29
CA ARG A 106 -17.65 4.39 15.55
C ARG A 106 -16.46 5.29 15.20
N ARG A 107 -15.61 5.60 16.20
CA ARG A 107 -14.47 6.48 16.00
C ARG A 107 -13.46 5.92 14.98
N VAL A 108 -13.18 4.62 15.04
CA VAL A 108 -12.33 3.96 14.03
C VAL A 108 -12.96 4.07 12.63
N THR A 109 -14.28 3.92 12.51
CA THR A 109 -15.00 4.06 11.25
C THR A 109 -14.97 5.49 10.72
N GLU A 110 -15.18 6.48 11.59
CA GLU A 110 -15.15 7.90 11.24
C GLU A 110 -13.78 8.32 10.68
N VAL A 111 -12.70 7.92 11.32
CA VAL A 111 -11.35 8.31 10.90
C VAL A 111 -10.87 7.46 9.72
N THR A 112 -10.94 6.12 9.84
CA THR A 112 -10.27 5.20 8.92
C THR A 112 -11.06 4.94 7.63
N TYR A 113 -12.39 5.13 7.66
CA TYR A 113 -13.26 5.00 6.49
C TYR A 113 -13.86 6.33 6.05
N LEU A 114 -14.60 7.04 6.91
CA LEU A 114 -15.21 8.31 6.48
C LEU A 114 -14.18 9.39 6.21
N GLY A 115 -13.07 9.44 6.95
CA GLY A 115 -11.95 10.32 6.63
C GLY A 115 -11.35 10.08 5.25
N PHE A 116 -11.30 8.82 4.83
CA PHE A 116 -10.91 8.43 3.48
C PHE A 116 -11.94 8.93 2.43
N VAL A 117 -13.23 8.81 2.71
CA VAL A 117 -14.31 9.34 1.86
C VAL A 117 -14.23 10.86 1.76
N ASN A 118 -14.09 11.56 2.89
CA ASN A 118 -14.00 13.02 2.95
C ASN A 118 -12.83 13.55 2.11
N GLY A 119 -11.63 12.95 2.28
CA GLY A 119 -10.46 13.31 1.47
C GLY A 119 -10.67 13.07 -0.02
N THR A 120 -11.33 11.98 -0.38
CA THR A 120 -11.64 11.67 -1.77
C THR A 120 -12.61 12.69 -2.38
N LEU A 121 -13.68 13.03 -1.67
CA LEU A 121 -14.67 14.02 -2.13
C LEU A 121 -14.05 15.40 -2.29
N ALA A 122 -13.24 15.84 -1.32
CA ALA A 122 -12.52 17.09 -1.41
C ALA A 122 -11.55 17.14 -2.60
N ALA A 123 -10.82 16.05 -2.87
CA ALA A 123 -9.95 15.95 -4.03
C ALA A 123 -10.74 16.01 -5.35
N LEU A 124 -11.84 15.27 -5.45
CA LEU A 124 -12.69 15.24 -6.64
C LEU A 124 -13.32 16.60 -6.97
N LYS A 125 -13.72 17.38 -5.96
CA LYS A 125 -14.25 18.74 -6.13
C LYS A 125 -13.30 19.63 -6.96
N HIS A 126 -12.01 19.48 -6.77
CA HIS A 126 -10.99 20.26 -7.48
C HIS A 126 -10.48 19.57 -8.75
N MET A 127 -10.39 18.25 -8.75
CA MET A 127 -9.81 17.49 -9.87
C MET A 127 -10.77 17.32 -11.04
N LEU A 128 -12.08 17.07 -10.79
CA LEU A 128 -13.06 16.82 -11.85
C LEU A 128 -13.29 18.02 -12.77
N PRO A 129 -13.42 19.29 -12.29
CA PRO A 129 -13.61 20.43 -13.19
C PRO A 129 -12.48 20.65 -14.19
N ARG A 130 -11.26 20.21 -13.87
CA ARG A 130 -10.10 20.29 -14.76
C ARG A 130 -9.74 18.95 -15.39
N ASP A 131 -10.53 17.91 -15.08
CA ASP A 131 -10.40 16.53 -15.55
C ASP A 131 -8.95 16.00 -15.45
N ARG A 132 -8.29 16.30 -14.32
CA ARG A 132 -6.90 15.94 -14.06
C ARG A 132 -6.62 15.77 -12.58
N GLY A 133 -5.90 14.72 -12.22
CA GLY A 133 -5.39 14.43 -10.89
C GLY A 133 -5.33 12.94 -10.61
N THR A 134 -4.62 12.58 -9.54
CA THR A 134 -4.50 11.20 -9.08
C THR A 134 -4.85 11.09 -7.61
N ILE A 135 -5.75 10.16 -7.27
CA ILE A 135 -6.10 9.84 -5.89
C ILE A 135 -5.52 8.47 -5.56
N VAL A 136 -4.63 8.42 -4.57
CA VAL A 136 -4.00 7.19 -4.11
C VAL A 136 -4.54 6.83 -2.73
N HIS A 137 -4.94 5.60 -2.58
CA HIS A 137 -5.52 5.09 -1.35
C HIS A 137 -4.58 4.11 -0.66
N VAL A 138 -4.36 4.31 0.63
CA VAL A 138 -3.60 3.35 1.44
C VAL A 138 -4.54 2.25 1.91
N GLY A 139 -4.47 1.14 1.19
CA GLY A 139 -5.18 -0.10 1.50
C GLY A 139 -4.44 -0.96 2.53
N SER A 140 -4.91 -2.18 2.69
CA SER A 140 -4.32 -3.17 3.61
C SER A 140 -4.65 -4.58 3.13
N ALA A 141 -3.79 -5.55 3.45
CA ALA A 141 -4.14 -6.97 3.37
C ALA A 141 -5.43 -7.29 4.15
N LEU A 142 -5.68 -6.52 5.22
CA LEU A 142 -6.85 -6.64 6.09
C LEU A 142 -8.15 -6.12 5.46
N ALA A 143 -8.10 -5.53 4.26
CA ALA A 143 -9.27 -5.24 3.43
C ALA A 143 -9.81 -6.49 2.69
N TYR A 144 -9.10 -7.59 2.73
CA TYR A 144 -9.49 -8.86 2.11
C TYR A 144 -9.56 -10.02 3.09
N ARG A 145 -8.69 -10.00 4.09
CA ARG A 145 -8.66 -11.00 5.15
C ARG A 145 -8.60 -10.32 6.51
N SER A 146 -9.72 -10.34 7.23
CA SER A 146 -9.77 -9.86 8.61
C SER A 146 -8.99 -10.76 9.56
N ILE A 147 -8.42 -10.15 10.60
CA ILE A 147 -7.74 -10.85 11.69
C ILE A 147 -8.44 -10.54 13.03
N PRO A 148 -8.32 -11.40 14.04
CA PRO A 148 -8.88 -11.10 15.36
C PRO A 148 -8.24 -9.83 15.94
N LEU A 149 -8.85 -9.26 16.97
CA LEU A 149 -8.38 -8.10 17.74
C LEU A 149 -8.42 -6.75 17.03
N GLN A 150 -8.68 -6.69 15.72
CA GLN A 150 -8.75 -5.46 14.94
C GLN A 150 -10.06 -5.34 14.13
N ALA A 151 -11.20 -5.77 14.71
CA ALA A 151 -12.46 -5.86 13.98
C ALA A 151 -12.91 -4.53 13.35
N ALA A 152 -12.83 -3.41 14.07
CA ALA A 152 -13.23 -2.10 13.56
C ALA A 152 -12.34 -1.63 12.40
N TYR A 153 -11.04 -1.81 12.51
CA TYR A 153 -10.09 -1.49 11.44
C TYR A 153 -10.31 -2.36 10.19
N CYS A 154 -10.48 -3.68 10.37
CA CYS A 154 -10.77 -4.58 9.27
C CYS A 154 -12.07 -4.20 8.56
N ALA A 155 -13.14 -3.88 9.30
CA ALA A 155 -14.41 -3.43 8.74
C ALA A 155 -14.23 -2.14 7.93
N ALA A 156 -13.52 -1.14 8.48
CA ALA A 156 -13.21 0.12 7.80
C ALA A 156 -12.44 -0.10 6.49
N LYS A 157 -11.43 -0.98 6.49
CA LYS A 157 -10.65 -1.28 5.28
C LYS A 157 -11.44 -2.08 4.23
N HIS A 158 -12.38 -2.95 4.62
CA HIS A 158 -13.33 -3.58 3.69
C HIS A 158 -14.28 -2.54 3.08
N ALA A 159 -14.83 -1.62 3.89
CA ALA A 159 -15.70 -0.53 3.42
C ALA A 159 -14.96 0.36 2.41
N THR A 160 -13.69 0.68 2.66
CA THR A 160 -12.81 1.40 1.73
C THR A 160 -12.77 0.72 0.35
N MET A 161 -12.67 -0.61 0.30
CA MET A 161 -12.64 -1.35 -0.97
C MET A 161 -13.94 -1.22 -1.75
N GLY A 162 -15.08 -1.29 -1.06
CA GLY A 162 -16.41 -1.11 -1.69
C GLY A 162 -16.55 0.29 -2.30
N PHE A 163 -16.23 1.32 -1.52
CA PHE A 163 -16.24 2.72 -1.98
C PHE A 163 -15.28 2.94 -3.17
N TYR A 164 -14.03 2.48 -3.06
CA TYR A 164 -13.02 2.58 -4.10
C TYR A 164 -13.47 1.92 -5.42
N ALA A 165 -14.06 0.73 -5.34
CA ALA A 165 -14.51 0.01 -6.52
C ALA A 165 -15.66 0.75 -7.25
N SER A 166 -16.59 1.35 -6.50
CA SER A 166 -17.67 2.19 -7.05
C SER A 166 -17.10 3.45 -7.71
N LEU A 167 -16.29 4.23 -6.99
CA LEU A 167 -15.65 5.43 -7.51
C LEU A 167 -14.90 5.17 -8.83
N ARG A 168 -14.12 4.10 -8.86
CA ARG A 168 -13.37 3.76 -10.07
C ARG A 168 -14.29 3.50 -11.26
N THR A 169 -15.41 2.83 -11.03
CA THR A 169 -16.39 2.51 -12.10
C THR A 169 -17.08 3.77 -12.62
N GLU A 170 -17.42 4.70 -11.72
CA GLU A 170 -18.02 5.99 -12.08
C GLU A 170 -17.05 6.85 -12.91
N LEU A 171 -15.81 6.98 -12.48
CA LEU A 171 -14.77 7.70 -13.26
C LEU A 171 -14.54 7.10 -14.66
N LEU A 172 -14.64 5.78 -14.78
CA LEU A 172 -14.55 5.10 -16.09
C LEU A 172 -15.80 5.35 -16.94
N HIS A 173 -17.01 5.35 -16.35
CA HIS A 173 -18.26 5.67 -17.03
C HIS A 173 -18.21 7.08 -17.61
N ASP A 174 -17.78 8.05 -16.81
CA ASP A 174 -17.67 9.46 -17.19
C ASP A 174 -16.49 9.74 -18.15
N LYS A 175 -15.69 8.72 -18.47
CA LYS A 175 -14.44 8.84 -19.27
C LYS A 175 -13.47 9.88 -18.72
N SER A 176 -13.51 10.12 -17.42
CA SER A 176 -12.66 11.10 -16.75
C SER A 176 -11.16 10.73 -16.86
N HIS A 177 -10.31 11.75 -16.95
CA HIS A 177 -8.86 11.61 -16.83
C HIS A 177 -8.36 11.66 -15.38
N VAL A 178 -9.24 11.94 -14.40
CA VAL A 178 -8.92 11.73 -13.00
C VAL A 178 -8.71 10.22 -12.75
N ARG A 179 -7.61 9.87 -12.10
CA ARG A 179 -7.25 8.48 -11.85
C ARG A 179 -7.31 8.14 -10.37
N THR A 180 -7.66 6.90 -10.08
CA THR A 180 -7.62 6.38 -8.71
C THR A 180 -6.99 5.01 -8.68
N THR A 181 -6.14 4.77 -7.66
CA THR A 181 -5.46 3.49 -7.40
C THR A 181 -5.37 3.23 -5.91
N ILE A 182 -5.23 1.98 -5.52
CA ILE A 182 -5.08 1.58 -4.11
C ILE A 182 -3.83 0.72 -3.93
N VAL A 183 -3.11 0.94 -2.83
CA VAL A 183 -1.88 0.21 -2.50
C VAL A 183 -2.11 -0.58 -1.22
N HIS A 184 -2.13 -1.89 -1.30
CA HIS A 184 -2.36 -2.77 -0.16
C HIS A 184 -1.06 -3.03 0.58
N MET A 185 -1.03 -2.58 1.85
CA MET A 185 0.16 -2.65 2.69
C MET A 185 0.22 -3.95 3.49
N PRO A 186 1.45 -4.44 3.75
CA PRO A 186 1.73 -5.48 4.73
C PRO A 186 1.75 -4.91 6.16
N ALA A 187 2.24 -5.70 7.10
CA ALA A 187 2.60 -5.23 8.42
C ALA A 187 3.82 -4.30 8.34
N LEU A 188 3.72 -3.08 8.88
CA LEU A 188 4.72 -2.03 8.81
C LEU A 188 5.22 -1.62 10.18
N ASN A 189 6.51 -1.32 10.29
CA ASN A 189 7.15 -0.78 11.48
C ASN A 189 6.82 0.71 11.64
N THR A 190 5.70 0.99 12.25
CA THR A 190 5.22 2.37 12.46
C THR A 190 4.98 2.65 13.94
N PRO A 191 5.01 3.91 14.40
CA PRO A 191 4.78 4.27 15.80
C PRO A 191 3.41 3.89 16.33
N GLN A 192 2.43 3.58 15.48
CA GLN A 192 1.04 3.29 15.89
C GLN A 192 0.92 2.19 16.95
N PHE A 193 1.81 1.19 16.95
CA PHE A 193 1.78 0.13 17.96
C PHE A 193 2.15 0.61 19.36
N GLY A 194 2.85 1.74 19.46
CA GLY A 194 3.18 2.42 20.71
C GLY A 194 2.05 3.30 21.26
N TRP A 195 1.04 3.68 20.45
CA TRP A 195 -0.03 4.60 20.88
C TRP A 195 -1.44 4.21 20.45
N CYS A 196 -1.62 3.15 19.69
CA CYS A 196 -2.95 2.65 19.37
C CYS A 196 -3.64 2.17 20.65
N ARG A 197 -4.92 2.54 20.85
CA ARG A 197 -5.69 2.04 22.00
C ARG A 197 -5.67 0.52 22.05
N SER A 198 -5.30 -0.03 23.19
CA SER A 198 -5.13 -1.48 23.35
C SER A 198 -5.84 -1.98 24.62
N LYS A 199 -6.59 -3.07 24.49
CA LYS A 199 -7.18 -3.83 25.58
C LYS A 199 -6.56 -5.23 25.68
N LEU A 200 -5.36 -5.37 25.13
CA LEU A 200 -4.60 -6.60 25.13
C LEU A 200 -3.80 -6.73 26.44
N PRO A 201 -3.48 -7.94 26.88
CA PRO A 201 -2.65 -8.14 28.07
C PRO A 201 -1.16 -7.86 27.81
N ARG A 202 -0.71 -7.98 26.56
CA ARG A 202 0.68 -7.74 26.14
C ARG A 202 0.73 -6.63 25.10
N LYS A 203 1.91 -6.03 24.90
CA LYS A 203 2.16 -4.97 23.94
C LYS A 203 1.80 -5.40 22.51
N ALA A 204 1.11 -4.54 21.78
CA ALA A 204 0.72 -4.80 20.40
C ALA A 204 1.92 -4.74 19.45
N GLN A 205 1.93 -5.60 18.41
CA GLN A 205 2.92 -5.60 17.34
C GLN A 205 2.28 -5.82 15.97
N PRO A 206 2.96 -5.39 14.89
CA PRO A 206 2.59 -5.79 13.53
C PRO A 206 2.83 -7.30 13.34
N VAL A 207 1.92 -7.98 12.62
CA VAL A 207 2.07 -9.42 12.36
C VAL A 207 3.24 -9.65 11.39
N PRO A 208 4.28 -10.39 11.76
CA PRO A 208 5.44 -10.62 10.90
C PRO A 208 5.06 -11.35 9.57
N PRO A 209 5.82 -11.12 8.48
CA PRO A 209 7.01 -10.29 8.36
C PRO A 209 6.71 -8.80 8.36
N ILE A 210 7.53 -8.04 9.08
CA ILE A 210 7.39 -6.59 9.22
C ILE A 210 8.25 -5.89 8.16
N PHE A 211 7.75 -4.78 7.59
CA PHE A 211 8.49 -3.98 6.63
C PHE A 211 8.68 -2.56 7.14
N GLN A 212 9.75 -1.92 6.70
CA GLN A 212 10.00 -0.51 7.00
C GLN A 212 8.98 0.40 6.29
N PRO A 213 8.59 1.54 6.89
CA PRO A 213 7.61 2.46 6.31
C PRO A 213 8.07 3.07 4.97
N GLU A 214 9.37 3.15 4.70
CA GLU A 214 9.94 3.62 3.43
C GLU A 214 9.56 2.71 2.25
N VAL A 215 9.32 1.42 2.50
CA VAL A 215 8.80 0.50 1.46
C VAL A 215 7.42 0.96 1.00
N ALA A 216 6.57 1.38 1.96
CA ALA A 216 5.26 1.93 1.67
C ALA A 216 5.35 3.29 0.96
N GLY A 217 6.22 4.19 1.42
CA GLY A 217 6.46 5.51 0.79
C GLY A 217 6.83 5.38 -0.69
N ARG A 218 7.80 4.52 -1.01
CA ARG A 218 8.19 4.24 -2.41
C ARG A 218 7.04 3.65 -3.22
N ALA A 219 6.23 2.77 -2.62
CA ALA A 219 5.09 2.17 -3.31
C ALA A 219 3.99 3.19 -3.61
N LEU A 220 3.71 4.10 -2.69
CA LEU A 220 2.72 5.17 -2.88
C LEU A 220 3.19 6.18 -3.93
N TYR A 221 4.46 6.55 -3.91
CA TYR A 221 5.06 7.40 -4.95
C TYR A 221 4.93 6.74 -6.33
N HIS A 222 5.32 5.48 -6.46
CA HIS A 222 5.20 4.73 -7.72
C HIS A 222 3.74 4.67 -8.19
N ALA A 223 2.81 4.31 -7.31
CA ALA A 223 1.39 4.19 -7.64
C ALA A 223 0.78 5.53 -8.09
N ALA A 224 1.18 6.64 -7.46
CA ALA A 224 0.74 7.99 -7.84
C ALA A 224 1.10 8.34 -9.28
N HIS A 225 2.28 7.89 -9.75
CA HIS A 225 2.78 8.15 -11.11
C HIS A 225 2.41 7.06 -12.13
N HIS A 226 1.84 5.93 -11.66
CA HIS A 226 1.35 4.83 -12.50
C HIS A 226 -0.10 4.44 -12.16
N PRO A 227 -1.05 5.39 -12.11
CA PRO A 227 -2.39 5.19 -11.55
C PRO A 227 -3.34 4.38 -12.43
N ASN A 228 -2.93 3.97 -13.62
CA ASN A 228 -3.75 3.14 -14.51
C ASN A 228 -3.98 1.73 -13.95
N ARG A 229 -3.04 1.24 -13.14
CA ARG A 229 -3.20 -0.03 -12.44
C ARG A 229 -4.22 0.12 -11.32
N ARG A 230 -5.14 -0.86 -11.24
CA ARG A 230 -6.21 -0.86 -10.25
C ARG A 230 -5.66 -0.95 -8.82
N GLU A 231 -4.79 -1.91 -8.57
CA GLU A 231 -4.31 -2.27 -7.22
C GLU A 231 -2.83 -2.61 -7.26
N TYR A 232 -2.10 -2.22 -6.22
CA TYR A 232 -0.73 -2.61 -5.96
C TYR A 232 -0.65 -3.42 -4.66
N TYR A 233 0.23 -4.41 -4.62
CA TYR A 233 0.43 -5.27 -3.46
C TYR A 233 1.87 -5.15 -2.97
N VAL A 234 2.02 -4.73 -1.72
CA VAL A 234 3.34 -4.59 -1.09
C VAL A 234 3.54 -5.76 -0.14
N GLY A 235 4.66 -6.48 -0.28
CA GLY A 235 5.02 -7.64 0.54
C GLY A 235 4.29 -8.93 0.17
N GLY A 236 5.02 -10.05 0.09
CA GLY A 236 4.45 -11.36 -0.22
C GLY A 236 3.45 -11.87 0.82
N SER A 237 3.52 -11.37 2.05
CA SER A 237 2.50 -11.64 3.08
C SER A 237 1.14 -11.09 2.68
N THR A 238 1.08 -9.90 2.07
CA THR A 238 -0.15 -9.29 1.54
C THR A 238 -0.75 -10.16 0.43
N VAL A 239 0.08 -10.55 -0.54
CA VAL A 239 -0.34 -11.44 -1.64
C VAL A 239 -0.87 -12.77 -1.09
N LYS A 240 -0.13 -13.42 -0.19
CA LYS A 240 -0.52 -14.69 0.44
C LYS A 240 -1.83 -14.57 1.21
N ALA A 241 -2.03 -13.51 1.99
CA ALA A 241 -3.25 -13.29 2.76
C ALA A 241 -4.48 -13.12 1.84
N ILE A 242 -4.35 -12.34 0.77
CA ILE A 242 -5.45 -12.07 -0.17
C ILE A 242 -5.82 -13.33 -0.96
N PHE A 243 -4.85 -13.97 -1.60
CA PHE A 243 -5.12 -15.14 -2.43
C PHE A 243 -5.43 -16.38 -1.59
N GLY A 244 -4.76 -16.58 -0.46
CA GLY A 244 -5.04 -17.65 0.49
C GLY A 244 -6.48 -17.59 1.03
N ASN A 245 -6.96 -16.39 1.35
CA ASN A 245 -8.35 -16.19 1.77
C ASN A 245 -9.37 -16.55 0.66
N LYS A 246 -9.06 -16.25 -0.60
CA LYS A 246 -9.95 -16.59 -1.73
C LYS A 246 -10.04 -18.11 -1.95
N LEU A 247 -8.95 -18.83 -1.71
CA LEU A 247 -8.87 -20.28 -1.97
C LEU A 247 -9.36 -21.13 -0.80
N ALA A 248 -9.06 -20.74 0.43
CA ALA A 248 -9.34 -21.55 1.62
C ALA A 248 -9.75 -20.69 2.84
N PRO A 249 -10.90 -20.00 2.81
CA PRO A 249 -11.31 -19.08 3.86
C PRO A 249 -11.50 -19.78 5.22
N SER A 250 -12.12 -20.94 5.26
CA SER A 250 -12.34 -21.69 6.50
C SER A 250 -11.03 -22.18 7.14
N PHE A 251 -10.05 -22.59 6.33
CA PHE A 251 -8.72 -22.91 6.86
C PHE A 251 -8.07 -21.68 7.48
N ALA A 252 -8.16 -20.53 6.81
CA ALA A 252 -7.63 -19.26 7.32
C ALA A 252 -8.32 -18.84 8.64
N ASP A 253 -9.63 -19.12 8.82
CA ASP A 253 -10.34 -18.86 10.09
C ASP A 253 -9.75 -19.68 11.23
N HIS A 254 -9.58 -20.99 11.06
CA HIS A 254 -9.01 -21.87 12.09
C HIS A 254 -7.54 -21.56 12.39
N TYR A 255 -6.76 -21.20 11.36
CA TYR A 255 -5.38 -20.78 11.52
C TYR A 255 -5.28 -19.48 12.35
N LEU A 256 -6.07 -18.47 12.02
CA LEU A 256 -6.07 -17.19 12.74
C LEU A 256 -6.69 -17.30 14.14
N ALA A 257 -7.65 -18.19 14.36
CA ALA A 257 -8.18 -18.47 15.69
C ALA A 257 -7.09 -19.00 16.65
N ARG A 258 -6.14 -19.79 16.13
CA ARG A 258 -5.03 -20.37 16.91
C ARG A 258 -3.85 -19.40 17.07
N MET A 259 -3.44 -18.77 15.95
CA MET A 259 -2.19 -18.01 15.89
C MET A 259 -2.38 -16.49 15.95
N GLY A 260 -3.57 -15.98 15.59
CA GLY A 260 -3.79 -14.56 15.37
C GLY A 260 -3.72 -13.69 16.62
N TYR A 261 -3.98 -14.25 17.78
CA TYR A 261 -3.86 -13.52 19.06
C TYR A 261 -2.39 -13.32 19.45
N ASP A 262 -1.60 -14.37 19.41
CA ASP A 262 -0.19 -14.31 19.81
C ASP A 262 0.66 -13.55 18.76
N ALA A 263 0.38 -13.73 17.47
CA ALA A 263 1.10 -13.05 16.41
C ALA A 263 0.99 -11.50 16.46
N GLN A 264 -0.05 -10.97 17.11
CA GLN A 264 -0.28 -9.54 17.27
C GLN A 264 0.26 -8.95 18.57
N GLN A 265 0.94 -9.74 19.36
CA GLN A 265 1.46 -9.33 20.65
C GLN A 265 2.93 -9.75 20.80
N TYR A 266 3.73 -8.96 21.52
CA TYR A 266 5.11 -9.30 21.87
C TYR A 266 5.34 -9.16 23.39
N ASP A 267 6.53 -9.44 23.84
CA ASP A 267 6.86 -9.50 25.25
C ASP A 267 6.71 -8.14 25.96
N GLY A 268 6.25 -8.21 27.18
CA GLY A 268 5.97 -7.09 28.05
C GLY A 268 4.47 -6.84 28.22
N HIS A 269 4.08 -6.46 29.44
CA HIS A 269 2.71 -6.09 29.75
C HIS A 269 2.33 -4.78 29.06
N GLU A 270 1.09 -4.71 28.56
CA GLU A 270 0.51 -3.45 28.09
C GLU A 270 0.21 -2.56 29.30
N ASP A 271 0.58 -1.28 29.21
CA ASP A 271 0.18 -0.29 30.20
C ASP A 271 -1.22 0.22 29.84
N PRO A 272 -2.25 -0.07 30.64
CA PRO A 272 -3.60 0.34 30.37
C PRO A 272 -3.81 1.87 30.45
N ASN A 273 -2.87 2.60 31.06
CA ASN A 273 -2.94 4.05 31.26
C ASN A 273 -2.05 4.82 30.28
N ARG A 274 -1.37 4.15 29.34
CA ARG A 274 -0.56 4.86 28.34
C ARG A 274 -1.44 5.76 27.48
N PRO A 275 -0.94 6.93 27.05
CA PRO A 275 -1.64 7.77 26.09
C PRO A 275 -1.96 7.00 24.79
N ASP A 276 -3.16 7.21 24.26
CA ASP A 276 -3.56 6.63 22.99
C ASP A 276 -4.05 7.71 21.99
N ASN A 277 -4.03 7.36 20.71
CA ASN A 277 -4.36 8.28 19.61
C ASN A 277 -5.82 8.17 19.13
N LEU A 278 -6.72 7.51 19.83
CA LEU A 278 -8.07 7.27 19.31
C LEU A 278 -8.85 8.57 19.15
N TYR A 279 -8.89 9.39 20.18
CA TYR A 279 -9.61 10.66 20.17
C TYR A 279 -8.68 11.86 20.03
N GLU A 280 -7.59 11.89 20.76
CA GLU A 280 -6.61 12.99 20.75
C GLU A 280 -5.26 12.54 20.18
N PRO A 281 -4.49 13.42 19.52
CA PRO A 281 -3.15 13.07 19.09
C PRO A 281 -2.23 12.87 20.29
N VAL A 282 -1.32 11.90 20.22
CA VAL A 282 -0.24 11.77 21.20
C VAL A 282 0.80 12.85 20.93
N ALA A 283 1.18 13.61 21.96
CA ALA A 283 2.12 14.73 21.86
C ALA A 283 3.51 14.27 21.40
N GLY A 284 4.22 15.15 20.69
CA GLY A 284 5.58 14.94 20.22
C GLY A 284 5.69 14.55 18.74
N ASP A 285 6.92 14.62 18.23
CA ASP A 285 7.27 14.16 16.88
C ASP A 285 7.80 12.73 16.94
N HIS A 286 7.01 11.77 16.48
CA HIS A 286 7.31 10.35 16.55
C HIS A 286 7.97 9.78 15.27
N GLY A 287 8.13 10.60 14.22
CA GLY A 287 8.77 10.18 12.98
C GLY A 287 8.04 9.07 12.23
N ALA A 288 8.77 8.34 11.39
CA ALA A 288 8.20 7.28 10.56
C ALA A 288 8.26 5.90 11.22
N HIS A 289 9.30 5.61 12.01
CA HIS A 289 9.62 4.29 12.53
C HIS A 289 8.97 4.01 13.88
N GLY A 290 8.56 2.76 14.06
CA GLY A 290 8.25 2.19 15.36
C GLY A 290 9.48 1.59 16.04
N VAL A 291 9.23 0.63 16.94
CA VAL A 291 10.28 -0.01 17.76
C VAL A 291 10.77 -1.36 17.20
N PHE A 292 10.51 -1.64 15.91
CA PHE A 292 10.76 -2.96 15.32
C PHE A 292 11.82 -2.91 14.21
N ASP A 293 12.75 -1.97 14.25
CA ASP A 293 13.79 -1.78 13.22
C ASP A 293 14.66 -3.02 13.02
N ASP A 294 15.03 -3.69 14.11
CA ASP A 294 15.84 -4.90 14.15
C ASP A 294 15.20 -6.11 13.45
N ARG A 295 13.88 -6.11 13.28
CA ARG A 295 13.08 -7.20 12.70
C ARG A 295 12.39 -6.82 11.40
N SER A 296 12.61 -5.61 10.90
CA SER A 296 11.93 -5.07 9.74
C SER A 296 12.75 -5.19 8.47
N ARG A 297 12.05 -5.44 7.37
CA ARG A 297 12.63 -5.54 6.02
C ARG A 297 12.50 -4.21 5.30
N ASP A 298 13.54 -3.78 4.64
CA ASP A 298 13.60 -2.53 3.87
C ASP A 298 13.32 -2.71 2.36
N HIS A 299 13.02 -3.95 1.95
CA HIS A 299 12.71 -4.31 0.57
C HIS A 299 11.47 -5.22 0.47
N SER A 300 10.68 -5.01 -0.61
CA SER A 300 9.64 -5.93 -1.05
C SER A 300 9.96 -6.38 -2.48
N TRP A 301 10.34 -7.63 -2.63
CA TRP A 301 10.64 -8.22 -3.95
C TRP A 301 9.39 -8.30 -4.83
N GLU A 302 8.22 -8.52 -4.22
CA GLU A 302 6.94 -8.56 -4.90
C GLU A 302 6.60 -7.21 -5.50
N PHE A 303 6.73 -6.14 -4.73
CA PHE A 303 6.52 -4.79 -5.23
C PHE A 303 7.58 -4.39 -6.27
N TRP A 304 8.83 -4.80 -6.07
CA TRP A 304 9.87 -4.59 -7.08
C TRP A 304 9.50 -5.28 -8.41
N GLY A 305 9.06 -6.54 -8.38
CA GLY A 305 8.58 -7.25 -9.56
C GLY A 305 7.37 -6.58 -10.21
N GLU A 306 6.43 -6.07 -9.42
CA GLU A 306 5.27 -5.31 -9.92
C GLU A 306 5.64 -3.99 -10.58
N SER A 307 6.55 -3.23 -9.98
CA SER A 307 6.99 -1.92 -10.49
C SER A 307 7.91 -2.06 -11.72
N HIS A 308 8.57 -3.22 -11.90
CA HIS A 308 9.48 -3.52 -13.01
C HIS A 308 8.95 -4.63 -13.93
N LEU A 309 7.63 -4.77 -14.04
CA LEU A 309 7.00 -5.88 -14.79
C LEU A 309 7.52 -6.03 -16.21
N LYS A 310 7.77 -4.93 -16.93
CA LYS A 310 8.36 -4.96 -18.27
C LYS A 310 9.75 -5.60 -18.26
N THR A 311 10.59 -5.23 -17.32
CA THR A 311 11.95 -5.79 -17.15
C THR A 311 11.90 -7.27 -16.81
N VAL A 312 11.01 -7.66 -15.88
CA VAL A 312 10.79 -9.07 -15.50
C VAL A 312 10.33 -9.90 -16.70
N LEU A 313 9.33 -9.43 -17.43
CA LEU A 313 8.82 -10.12 -18.63
C LEU A 313 9.89 -10.23 -19.72
N THR A 314 10.69 -9.19 -19.94
CA THR A 314 11.80 -9.22 -20.89
C THR A 314 12.85 -10.25 -20.45
N GLY A 315 13.23 -10.26 -19.17
CA GLY A 315 14.18 -11.24 -18.63
C GLY A 315 13.69 -12.68 -18.78
N VAL A 316 12.42 -12.94 -18.43
CA VAL A 316 11.80 -14.26 -18.62
C VAL A 316 11.75 -14.64 -20.10
N GLY A 317 11.36 -13.74 -20.98
CA GLY A 317 11.35 -13.99 -22.43
C GLY A 317 12.74 -14.33 -22.99
N VAL A 318 13.77 -13.60 -22.56
CA VAL A 318 15.17 -13.88 -22.95
C VAL A 318 15.61 -15.26 -22.43
N THR A 319 15.27 -15.60 -21.20
CA THR A 319 15.64 -16.90 -20.61
C THR A 319 14.95 -18.06 -21.32
N ILE A 320 13.67 -17.93 -21.63
CA ILE A 320 12.92 -18.93 -22.40
C ILE A 320 13.49 -19.05 -23.81
N GLY A 321 13.75 -17.92 -24.48
CA GLY A 321 14.35 -17.89 -25.82
C GLY A 321 15.74 -18.55 -25.86
N ALA A 322 16.60 -18.24 -24.89
CA ALA A 322 17.91 -18.87 -24.76
C ALA A 322 17.80 -20.38 -24.46
N GLY A 323 16.88 -20.78 -23.58
CA GLY A 323 16.60 -22.20 -23.30
C GLY A 323 16.11 -22.95 -24.53
N ALA A 324 15.16 -22.38 -25.29
CA ALA A 324 14.65 -22.98 -26.53
C ALA A 324 15.75 -23.08 -27.60
N TRP A 325 16.60 -22.04 -27.71
CA TRP A 325 17.74 -22.04 -28.63
C TRP A 325 18.77 -23.12 -28.27
N LEU A 326 19.12 -23.26 -26.99
CA LEU A 326 20.03 -24.31 -26.49
C LEU A 326 19.41 -25.69 -26.76
N TRP A 327 18.13 -25.90 -26.40
CA TRP A 327 17.41 -27.14 -26.66
C TRP A 327 17.45 -27.51 -28.17
N HIS A 328 17.14 -26.54 -29.03
CA HIS A 328 17.15 -26.76 -30.48
C HIS A 328 18.56 -27.08 -31.01
N ARG A 329 19.61 -26.47 -30.43
CA ARG A 329 20.99 -26.74 -30.79
C ARG A 329 21.46 -28.13 -30.35
N CYS A 330 21.04 -28.56 -29.15
CA CYS A 330 21.38 -29.87 -28.60
C CYS A 330 20.59 -31.02 -29.25
N THR A 331 19.37 -30.76 -29.76
CA THR A 331 18.52 -31.78 -30.38
C THR A 331 18.69 -31.84 -31.90
N ARG A 332 19.45 -30.99 -32.51
CA ARG A 332 19.79 -31.09 -33.95
C ARG A 332 20.66 -32.30 -34.20
N PRO A 333 20.21 -33.22 -35.08
CA PRO A 333 21.03 -34.37 -35.42
C PRO A 333 22.35 -33.92 -36.03
N THR A 334 23.43 -34.49 -35.58
CA THR A 334 24.78 -34.21 -36.09
C THR A 334 24.87 -34.49 -37.60
N ALA A 335 25.87 -33.90 -38.25
CA ALA A 335 26.09 -34.16 -39.68
C ALA A 335 26.28 -35.66 -39.97
N ALA A 336 26.88 -36.41 -39.03
CA ALA A 336 27.04 -37.86 -39.11
C ALA A 336 25.68 -38.61 -39.05
N GLU A 337 24.80 -38.19 -38.13
CA GLU A 337 23.46 -38.81 -38.00
C GLU A 337 22.58 -38.52 -39.22
N ARG A 338 22.68 -37.32 -39.80
CA ARG A 338 21.98 -36.95 -41.04
C ARG A 338 22.52 -37.75 -42.24
N ALA A 339 23.82 -37.99 -42.31
CA ALA A 339 24.42 -38.83 -43.35
C ALA A 339 23.98 -40.28 -43.17
N ALA A 340 24.00 -40.83 -41.95
CA ALA A 340 23.55 -42.18 -41.64
C ALA A 340 22.06 -42.38 -41.96
N SER A 341 21.18 -41.40 -41.68
CA SER A 341 19.77 -41.45 -41.99
C SER A 341 19.51 -41.45 -43.52
N LYS A 342 20.27 -40.65 -44.27
CA LYS A 342 20.22 -40.66 -45.75
C LYS A 342 20.64 -41.99 -46.34
N VAL A 343 21.72 -42.58 -45.84
CA VAL A 343 22.18 -43.94 -46.28
C VAL A 343 21.14 -44.99 -45.95
N ARG A 344 20.51 -44.93 -44.78
CA ARG A 344 19.44 -45.83 -44.38
C ARG A 344 18.20 -45.72 -45.26
N SER A 345 17.78 -44.48 -45.62
CA SER A 345 16.65 -44.23 -46.51
C SER A 345 16.93 -44.75 -47.92
N PHE A 346 18.15 -44.52 -48.45
CA PHE A 346 18.56 -45.03 -49.75
C PHE A 346 18.58 -46.55 -49.79
N ARG A 347 19.15 -47.22 -48.79
CA ARG A 347 19.13 -48.68 -48.64
C ARG A 347 17.70 -49.22 -48.61
N ASN A 348 16.77 -48.60 -47.91
CA ASN A 348 15.37 -49.04 -47.85
C ASN A 348 14.63 -48.83 -49.19
N GLN A 349 15.01 -47.82 -49.98
CA GLN A 349 14.45 -47.61 -51.33
C GLN A 349 14.98 -48.67 -52.33
N VAL A 350 16.24 -49.05 -52.24
CA VAL A 350 16.83 -50.13 -53.07
C VAL A 350 16.20 -51.46 -52.76
N VAL A 351 16.04 -51.81 -51.48
CA VAL A 351 15.41 -53.08 -51.08
C VAL A 351 13.94 -53.15 -51.55
N ARG A 352 13.20 -52.03 -51.54
CA ARG A 352 11.79 -52.03 -52.04
C ARG A 352 11.68 -52.10 -53.58
N LYS A 353 12.75 -51.86 -54.35
CA LYS A 353 12.76 -51.96 -55.82
C LYS A 353 13.20 -53.34 -56.33
N VAL A 354 13.78 -54.18 -55.44
CA VAL A 354 14.31 -55.51 -55.80
C VAL A 354 13.41 -56.64 -55.27
N ALA A 355 12.44 -56.36 -54.41
CA ALA A 355 11.37 -57.20 -53.96
C ALA A 355 10.08 -56.88 -54.75
#